data_21015b704ad24f6c031e3738508dcf77
#
_entry.id   21015b704ad24f6c031e3738508dcf77
#
_cell.length_a   1.000
_cell.length_b   1.000
_cell.length_c   1.000
_cell.angle_alpha   90.00
_cell.angle_beta   90.00
_cell.angle_gamma   90.00
#
_symmetry.space_group_name_H-M   'P 1'
#
loop_
_entity.id
_entity.type
_entity.pdbx_description
1 polymer ?
#
loop_
_entity_poly.entity_id
_entity_poly.type
_entity_poly.pdbx_seq_one_letter_code
_entity_poly.pdbx_strand_id
1 'polypeptide(L)'
;MYDDLVEFLQESVTPFHAAATAESWLCAAGFTRLEEADYWNLEPGKGYYTTRNGSSVVAWRVPQHAIGGWRIVASHSDSPSWKIKADTVENDGCRRLSVEGYGGMIMSTWLDRPLTVGGRALVKTEDGIESRLVYLDRDLLVIPSLAIHFQRDINKGHTYNPQVDMQPLWGPAGSRTLTDLVAESLGVEAADILDSDLQLVTRQAPTQIGPDGEFFMAPRIDDLECAATTLLGFLDASGETDSACAPVWAMFDNEEVGSSSRMGAASSYLRDVLDRILEAVPHSAQASHRAMANSFMLSADNAHATHPNFPQKSDPCAPVRLGGGVVLKYNASQKYTTNAVSGAIFRAICQKADVPVQVFTNRADEAGGSTLGNLQSHTLPIPMADIGCAQFAMHSAVETASVADAEAMTKAVAAFYRVHLRALGDGTYTLE
;
A
#
# COMPACT_ATOMS: atom_id res chain seq x y z
N MET A 1 13.77 -12.23 -3.92
CA MET A 1 12.47 -11.56 -4.20
C MET A 1 11.36 -12.07 -3.28
N TYR A 2 10.98 -13.36 -3.31
CA TYR A 2 9.90 -13.83 -2.42
C TYR A 2 10.24 -13.65 -0.93
N ASP A 3 11.45 -13.96 -0.52
CA ASP A 3 11.90 -13.76 0.87
C ASP A 3 11.86 -12.27 1.28
N ASP A 4 12.24 -11.38 0.38
CA ASP A 4 12.15 -9.93 0.60
C ASP A 4 10.67 -9.48 0.74
N LEU A 5 9.77 -10.02 -0.10
CA LEU A 5 8.33 -9.76 0.02
C LEU A 5 7.79 -10.24 1.38
N VAL A 6 8.18 -11.45 1.81
CA VAL A 6 7.77 -12.00 3.12
C VAL A 6 8.28 -11.12 4.25
N GLU A 7 9.53 -10.68 4.20
CA GLU A 7 10.12 -9.77 5.17
C GLU A 7 9.34 -8.44 5.23
N PHE A 8 9.07 -7.83 4.05
CA PHE A 8 8.30 -6.59 3.99
C PHE A 8 6.90 -6.74 4.61
N LEU A 9 6.18 -7.82 4.28
CA LEU A 9 4.85 -8.11 4.82
C LEU A 9 4.85 -8.35 6.34
N GLN A 10 5.90 -9.00 6.86
CA GLN A 10 6.05 -9.28 8.29
C GLN A 10 6.34 -8.02 9.10
N GLU A 11 7.22 -7.17 8.60
CA GLU A 11 7.61 -5.94 9.28
C GLU A 11 6.56 -4.84 9.15
N SER A 12 5.80 -4.81 8.06
CA SER A 12 4.82 -3.77 7.73
C SER A 12 3.46 -4.02 8.38
N VAL A 13 3.42 -4.14 9.71
CA VAL A 13 2.19 -4.49 10.45
C VAL A 13 1.13 -3.39 10.50
N THR A 14 1.51 -2.13 10.23
CA THR A 14 0.62 -0.95 10.10
C THR A 14 1.18 0.00 9.05
N PRO A 15 0.46 1.02 8.57
CA PRO A 15 1.00 2.01 7.63
C PRO A 15 2.31 2.67 8.11
N PHE A 16 2.41 2.92 9.42
CA PHE A 16 3.61 3.51 10.02
C PHE A 16 4.81 2.56 9.93
N HIS A 17 4.59 1.26 10.14
CA HIS A 17 5.63 0.24 10.01
C HIS A 17 6.00 0.03 8.54
N ALA A 18 5.02 0.04 7.62
CA ALA A 18 5.27 -0.06 6.19
C ALA A 18 6.17 1.09 5.69
N ALA A 19 5.91 2.31 6.15
CA ALA A 19 6.77 3.45 5.84
C ALA A 19 8.19 3.26 6.43
N ALA A 20 8.31 2.82 7.68
CA ALA A 20 9.61 2.58 8.32
C ALA A 20 10.41 1.46 7.64
N THR A 21 9.74 0.37 7.22
CA THR A 21 10.38 -0.72 6.46
C THR A 21 10.87 -0.21 5.11
N ALA A 22 10.05 0.55 4.38
CA ALA A 22 10.45 1.17 3.12
C ALA A 22 11.64 2.15 3.31
N GLU A 23 11.62 2.98 4.36
CA GLU A 23 12.72 3.86 4.71
C GLU A 23 14.02 3.07 4.98
N SER A 24 13.93 1.96 5.72
CA SER A 24 15.07 1.08 5.99
C SER A 24 15.71 0.55 4.70
N TRP A 25 14.88 0.06 3.77
CA TRP A 25 15.35 -0.45 2.48
C TRP A 25 15.94 0.65 1.59
N LEU A 26 15.33 1.83 1.56
CA LEU A 26 15.86 3.00 0.85
C LEU A 26 17.21 3.45 1.42
N CYS A 27 17.33 3.52 2.75
CA CYS A 27 18.61 3.83 3.41
C CYS A 27 19.68 2.80 3.08
N ALA A 28 19.37 1.50 3.13
CA ALA A 28 20.30 0.43 2.78
C ALA A 28 20.75 0.51 1.31
N ALA A 29 19.88 1.03 0.41
CA ALA A 29 20.21 1.29 -0.99
C ALA A 29 20.90 2.64 -1.24
N GLY A 30 21.27 3.38 -0.17
CA GLY A 30 22.03 4.62 -0.24
C GLY A 30 21.21 5.87 -0.58
N PHE A 31 19.89 5.84 -0.35
CA PHE A 31 19.04 7.03 -0.44
C PHE A 31 19.16 7.88 0.83
N THR A 32 19.10 9.18 0.67
CA THR A 32 19.18 10.15 1.77
C THR A 32 17.79 10.68 2.11
N ARG A 33 17.42 10.64 3.38
CA ARG A 33 16.18 11.25 3.87
C ARG A 33 16.27 12.78 3.82
N LEU A 34 15.20 13.42 3.39
CA LEU A 34 15.02 14.86 3.41
C LEU A 34 13.74 15.20 4.18
N GLU A 35 13.81 16.23 5.02
CA GLU A 35 12.65 16.72 5.72
C GLU A 35 11.85 17.72 4.88
N GLU A 36 10.51 17.66 4.94
CA GLU A 36 9.66 18.59 4.20
C GLU A 36 9.84 20.05 4.67
N ALA A 37 10.24 20.27 5.92
CA ALA A 37 10.44 21.59 6.49
C ALA A 37 11.78 22.26 6.07
N ASP A 38 12.73 21.49 5.51
CA ASP A 38 14.07 21.98 5.18
C ASP A 38 14.20 22.40 3.72
N TYR A 39 15.22 23.19 3.43
CA TYR A 39 15.65 23.43 2.05
C TYR A 39 16.37 22.19 1.50
N TRP A 40 16.02 21.79 0.27
CA TRP A 40 16.64 20.63 -0.36
C TRP A 40 17.81 21.05 -1.24
N ASN A 41 18.96 20.40 -1.03
CA ASN A 41 20.12 20.51 -1.89
C ASN A 41 20.36 19.15 -2.57
N LEU A 42 20.01 19.07 -3.85
CA LEU A 42 19.99 17.83 -4.61
C LEU A 42 21.21 17.72 -5.53
N GLU A 43 21.87 16.56 -5.48
CA GLU A 43 23.02 16.23 -6.32
C GLU A 43 22.64 15.26 -7.43
N PRO A 44 23.10 15.47 -8.68
CA PRO A 44 22.90 14.52 -9.76
C PRO A 44 23.39 13.11 -9.41
N GLY A 45 22.62 12.08 -9.80
CA GLY A 45 22.92 10.68 -9.56
C GLY A 45 22.59 10.18 -8.16
N LYS A 46 22.26 11.06 -7.21
CA LYS A 46 21.89 10.67 -5.84
C LYS A 46 20.43 10.32 -5.71
N GLY A 47 20.15 9.42 -4.77
CA GLY A 47 18.79 9.04 -4.36
C GLY A 47 18.38 9.76 -3.08
N TYR A 48 17.13 10.19 -3.05
CA TYR A 48 16.53 10.88 -1.91
C TYR A 48 15.12 10.35 -1.64
N TYR A 49 14.66 10.51 -0.42
CA TYR A 49 13.25 10.28 -0.08
C TYR A 49 12.78 11.24 1.00
N THR A 50 11.48 11.40 1.10
CA THR A 50 10.81 12.12 2.17
C THR A 50 9.59 11.35 2.65
N THR A 51 9.14 11.62 3.86
CA THR A 51 7.96 11.01 4.45
C THR A 51 6.97 12.06 4.86
N ARG A 52 5.68 11.73 4.83
CA ARG A 52 4.62 12.57 5.37
C ARG A 52 3.84 11.77 6.41
N ASN A 53 3.74 12.33 7.61
CA ASN A 53 3.07 11.72 8.76
C ASN A 53 3.65 10.36 9.21
N GLY A 54 4.83 9.96 8.72
CA GLY A 54 5.42 8.64 9.00
C GLY A 54 4.61 7.46 8.45
N SER A 55 3.69 7.69 7.49
CA SER A 55 2.86 6.65 6.88
C SER A 55 2.84 6.69 5.35
N SER A 56 3.29 7.80 4.74
CA SER A 56 3.47 7.92 3.30
C SER A 56 4.92 8.25 2.97
N VAL A 57 5.43 7.73 1.85
CA VAL A 57 6.82 7.88 1.42
C VAL A 57 6.85 8.26 -0.05
N VAL A 58 7.73 9.19 -0.42
CA VAL A 58 8.10 9.46 -1.83
C VAL A 58 9.60 9.39 -1.95
N ALA A 59 10.10 8.54 -2.83
CA ALA A 59 11.53 8.34 -3.11
C ALA A 59 11.83 8.62 -4.58
N TRP A 60 13.00 9.20 -4.86
CA TRP A 60 13.42 9.50 -6.23
C TRP A 60 14.93 9.45 -6.39
N ARG A 61 15.37 9.37 -7.62
CA ARG A 61 16.78 9.58 -7.96
C ARG A 61 16.91 10.75 -8.94
N VAL A 62 17.86 11.64 -8.65
CA VAL A 62 18.13 12.80 -9.51
C VAL A 62 18.93 12.33 -10.73
N PRO A 63 18.45 12.55 -11.97
CA PRO A 63 19.21 12.20 -13.17
C PRO A 63 20.54 12.95 -13.27
N GLN A 64 21.50 12.38 -14.01
CA GLN A 64 22.78 13.07 -14.33
C GLN A 64 22.57 14.29 -15.24
N HIS A 65 21.46 14.32 -15.97
CA HIS A 65 21.09 15.37 -16.90
C HIS A 65 19.83 16.12 -16.43
N ALA A 66 19.46 17.17 -17.17
CA ALA A 66 18.21 17.89 -16.89
C ALA A 66 16.99 16.94 -16.95
N ILE A 67 16.05 17.14 -16.03
CA ILE A 67 14.84 16.32 -15.94
C ILE A 67 13.97 16.56 -17.18
N GLY A 68 13.85 15.55 -18.02
CA GLY A 68 13.04 15.56 -19.24
C GLY A 68 11.66 14.93 -19.07
N GLY A 69 11.41 14.25 -17.96
CA GLY A 69 10.14 13.58 -17.59
C GLY A 69 10.25 12.80 -16.31
N TRP A 70 9.13 12.26 -15.86
CA TRP A 70 9.04 11.43 -14.65
C TRP A 70 8.57 10.03 -15.01
N ARG A 71 9.15 9.03 -14.36
CA ARG A 71 8.65 7.65 -14.33
C ARG A 71 8.23 7.37 -12.91
N ILE A 72 6.94 7.32 -12.68
CA ILE A 72 6.35 7.25 -11.34
C ILE A 72 5.68 5.90 -11.18
N VAL A 73 5.91 5.23 -10.07
CA VAL A 73 5.10 4.09 -9.61
C VAL A 73 4.59 4.41 -8.23
N ALA A 74 3.30 4.23 -8.01
CA ALA A 74 2.68 4.49 -6.72
C ALA A 74 1.80 3.32 -6.27
N SER A 75 1.79 3.08 -4.95
CA SER A 75 1.04 2.06 -4.22
C SER A 75 0.51 2.65 -2.91
N HIS A 76 -0.12 1.84 -2.04
CA HIS A 76 -0.52 2.32 -0.71
C HIS A 76 0.00 1.46 0.44
N SER A 77 0.01 2.06 1.63
CA SER A 77 0.59 1.48 2.85
C SER A 77 -0.45 0.91 3.81
N ASP A 78 -1.69 1.40 3.70
CA ASP A 78 -2.78 1.04 4.59
C ASP A 78 -3.53 -0.21 4.10
N SER A 79 -4.29 -0.82 4.98
CA SER A 79 -5.14 -1.98 4.72
C SER A 79 -6.31 -1.96 5.69
N PRO A 80 -7.47 -2.57 5.36
CA PRO A 80 -8.61 -2.59 6.26
C PRO A 80 -8.26 -3.22 7.62
N SER A 81 -8.64 -2.55 8.69
CA SER A 81 -8.36 -2.98 10.05
C SER A 81 -9.34 -2.40 11.06
N TRP A 82 -9.17 -2.74 12.34
CA TRP A 82 -9.92 -2.17 13.46
C TRP A 82 -9.06 -1.11 14.17
N LYS A 83 -9.42 0.17 14.04
CA LYS A 83 -8.78 1.26 14.78
C LYS A 83 -9.26 1.26 16.23
N ILE A 84 -8.34 1.47 17.16
CA ILE A 84 -8.64 1.57 18.58
C ILE A 84 -9.09 3.00 18.88
N LYS A 85 -10.33 3.15 19.40
CA LYS A 85 -10.91 4.45 19.74
C LYS A 85 -10.59 4.90 21.16
N ALA A 86 -10.48 3.94 22.06
CA ALA A 86 -10.23 4.20 23.47
C ALA A 86 -9.58 2.98 24.10
N ASP A 87 -8.91 3.20 25.20
CA ASP A 87 -8.35 2.16 26.05
C ASP A 87 -9.43 1.21 26.58
N THR A 88 -9.03 0.24 27.34
CA THR A 88 -9.89 -0.85 27.83
C THR A 88 -11.12 -0.36 28.59
N VAL A 89 -12.26 -0.95 28.27
CA VAL A 89 -13.54 -0.71 28.96
C VAL A 89 -13.95 -1.97 29.71
N GLU A 90 -14.24 -1.84 31.01
CA GLU A 90 -14.76 -2.96 31.81
C GLU A 90 -16.25 -3.14 31.59
N ASN A 91 -16.68 -4.37 31.38
CA ASN A 91 -18.07 -4.76 31.30
C ASN A 91 -18.24 -6.23 31.71
N ASP A 92 -19.15 -6.50 32.62
CA ASP A 92 -19.52 -7.87 33.11
C ASP A 92 -18.31 -8.75 33.48
N GLY A 93 -17.35 -8.18 34.23
CA GLY A 93 -16.19 -8.90 34.72
C GLY A 93 -15.06 -9.12 33.70
N CYS A 94 -15.20 -8.57 32.49
CA CYS A 94 -14.18 -8.58 31.44
C CYS A 94 -13.79 -7.17 31.00
N ARG A 95 -12.57 -7.04 30.52
CA ARG A 95 -12.12 -5.85 29.76
C ARG A 95 -12.22 -6.11 28.26
N ARG A 96 -12.65 -5.10 27.51
CA ARG A 96 -12.68 -5.10 26.05
C ARG A 96 -12.02 -3.82 25.54
N LEU A 97 -11.47 -3.83 24.33
CA LEU A 97 -11.08 -2.63 23.62
C LEU A 97 -12.29 -2.04 22.88
N SER A 98 -12.36 -0.71 22.82
CA SER A 98 -13.32 -0.02 21.95
C SER A 98 -12.68 0.21 20.59
N VAL A 99 -13.26 -0.39 19.56
CA VAL A 99 -12.74 -0.32 18.19
C VAL A 99 -13.78 0.16 17.19
N GLU A 100 -13.31 0.69 16.05
CA GLU A 100 -14.13 0.98 14.87
C GLU A 100 -13.44 0.49 13.61
N GLY A 101 -14.24 0.19 12.56
CA GLY A 101 -13.72 -0.27 11.28
C GLY A 101 -13.01 0.85 10.53
N TYR A 102 -11.84 0.52 9.98
CA TYR A 102 -11.08 1.32 9.03
C TYR A 102 -11.08 0.60 7.69
N GLY A 103 -11.60 1.25 6.64
CA GLY A 103 -11.83 0.61 5.35
C GLY A 103 -12.97 -0.41 5.32
N GLY A 104 -13.13 -1.07 4.20
CA GLY A 104 -14.20 -2.04 3.94
C GLY A 104 -13.75 -3.49 4.11
N MET A 105 -13.79 -4.05 5.31
CA MET A 105 -13.28 -5.40 5.61
C MET A 105 -14.33 -6.51 5.59
N ILE A 106 -13.89 -7.74 5.38
CA ILE A 106 -14.69 -8.95 5.61
C ILE A 106 -14.64 -9.29 7.12
N MET A 107 -15.62 -8.77 7.89
CA MET A 107 -15.61 -8.80 9.35
C MET A 107 -15.49 -10.22 9.94
N SER A 108 -16.15 -11.21 9.34
CA SER A 108 -16.12 -12.59 9.81
C SER A 108 -14.72 -13.20 9.87
N THR A 109 -13.80 -12.71 9.06
CA THR A 109 -12.43 -13.24 9.02
C THR A 109 -11.57 -12.78 10.19
N TRP A 110 -12.03 -11.82 10.99
CA TRP A 110 -11.36 -11.31 12.18
C TRP A 110 -11.72 -12.08 13.46
N LEU A 111 -12.74 -12.93 13.39
CA LEU A 111 -13.20 -13.72 14.55
C LEU A 111 -12.25 -14.88 14.86
N ASP A 112 -12.23 -15.29 16.14
CA ASP A 112 -11.63 -16.51 16.68
C ASP A 112 -10.15 -16.73 16.34
N ARG A 113 -9.40 -15.64 16.15
CA ARG A 113 -7.96 -15.70 15.89
C ARG A 113 -7.14 -14.88 16.86
N PRO A 114 -5.87 -15.21 17.09
CA PRO A 114 -4.97 -14.38 17.86
C PRO A 114 -4.76 -13.04 17.19
N LEU A 115 -4.95 -11.95 17.94
CA LEU A 115 -4.73 -10.58 17.51
C LEU A 115 -3.78 -9.89 18.48
N THR A 116 -3.15 -8.82 17.98
CA THR A 116 -2.34 -7.92 18.77
C THR A 116 -2.63 -6.46 18.39
N VAL A 117 -1.82 -5.54 18.91
CA VAL A 117 -1.92 -4.10 18.69
C VAL A 117 -0.63 -3.59 18.07
N GLY A 118 -0.77 -2.79 17.02
CA GLY A 118 0.31 -2.05 16.37
C GLY A 118 -0.11 -0.63 16.00
N GLY A 119 0.87 0.22 15.71
CA GLY A 119 0.66 1.60 15.35
C GLY A 119 1.79 2.52 15.77
N ARG A 120 1.44 3.68 16.31
CA ARG A 120 2.40 4.62 16.92
C ARG A 120 1.82 5.27 18.16
N ALA A 121 2.70 5.75 19.04
CA ALA A 121 2.36 6.62 20.14
C ALA A 121 3.16 7.93 20.07
N LEU A 122 2.54 9.04 20.46
CA LEU A 122 3.13 10.35 20.60
C LEU A 122 3.57 10.51 22.05
N VAL A 123 4.88 10.52 22.27
CA VAL A 123 5.48 10.53 23.61
C VAL A 123 6.04 11.90 23.89
N LYS A 124 5.75 12.41 25.09
CA LYS A 124 6.37 13.63 25.63
C LYS A 124 7.85 13.36 25.93
N THR A 125 8.72 14.25 25.47
CA THR A 125 10.16 14.26 25.76
C THR A 125 10.57 15.60 26.40
N GLU A 126 11.82 15.73 26.81
CA GLU A 126 12.36 17.00 27.29
C GLU A 126 12.32 18.10 26.23
N ASP A 127 12.53 17.75 24.96
CA ASP A 127 12.60 18.68 23.82
C ASP A 127 11.24 18.87 23.10
N GLY A 128 10.20 18.13 23.46
CA GLY A 128 8.88 18.26 22.81
C GLY A 128 8.08 16.97 22.72
N ILE A 129 7.67 16.61 21.51
CA ILE A 129 6.84 15.42 21.23
C ILE A 129 7.53 14.56 20.19
N GLU A 130 7.67 13.27 20.47
CA GLU A 130 8.26 12.28 19.58
C GLU A 130 7.23 11.21 19.19
N SER A 131 7.19 10.86 17.90
CA SER A 131 6.41 9.72 17.42
C SER A 131 7.26 8.44 17.50
N ARG A 132 6.75 7.42 18.21
CA ARG A 132 7.41 6.12 18.36
C ARG A 132 6.51 5.00 17.86
N LEU A 133 7.07 4.07 17.09
CA LEU A 133 6.36 2.88 16.64
C LEU A 133 6.02 1.97 17.80
N VAL A 134 4.83 1.40 17.73
CA VAL A 134 4.30 0.44 18.72
C VAL A 134 3.95 -0.86 18.01
N TYR A 135 4.55 -1.98 18.43
CA TYR A 135 4.11 -3.31 18.07
C TYR A 135 4.21 -4.23 19.29
N LEU A 136 3.06 -4.66 19.80
CA LEU A 136 3.01 -5.57 20.93
C LEU A 136 3.13 -7.01 20.43
N ASP A 137 4.35 -7.46 20.12
CA ASP A 137 4.65 -8.72 19.43
C ASP A 137 4.34 -9.98 20.27
N ARG A 138 3.08 -10.15 20.65
CA ARG A 138 2.52 -11.32 21.32
C ARG A 138 1.02 -11.44 21.09
N ASP A 139 0.45 -12.63 21.28
CA ASP A 139 -0.99 -12.83 21.25
C ASP A 139 -1.62 -12.16 22.46
N LEU A 140 -2.47 -11.15 22.24
CA LEU A 140 -3.02 -10.31 23.30
C LEU A 140 -4.53 -10.44 23.43
N LEU A 141 -5.24 -10.58 22.33
CA LEU A 141 -6.69 -10.44 22.32
C LEU A 141 -7.33 -11.29 21.22
N VAL A 142 -8.63 -11.43 21.31
CA VAL A 142 -9.45 -12.16 20.34
C VAL A 142 -10.82 -11.49 20.23
N ILE A 143 -11.44 -11.55 19.06
CA ILE A 143 -12.85 -11.23 18.88
C ILE A 143 -13.60 -12.56 18.86
N PRO A 144 -14.25 -12.97 19.96
CA PRO A 144 -14.85 -14.30 20.04
C PRO A 144 -16.19 -14.36 19.31
N SER A 145 -16.41 -15.40 18.52
CA SER A 145 -17.71 -15.72 17.95
C SER A 145 -18.73 -16.06 19.04
N LEU A 146 -19.99 -15.68 18.80
CA LEU A 146 -21.09 -16.19 19.61
C LEU A 146 -21.30 -17.69 19.32
N ALA A 147 -21.41 -18.49 20.36
CA ALA A 147 -21.61 -19.93 20.20
C ALA A 147 -22.85 -20.24 19.35
N ILE A 148 -22.73 -21.21 18.43
CA ILE A 148 -23.81 -21.61 17.51
C ILE A 148 -25.13 -21.94 18.23
N HIS A 149 -25.06 -22.38 19.49
CA HIS A 149 -26.23 -22.70 20.32
C HIS A 149 -27.13 -21.45 20.57
N PHE A 150 -26.54 -20.26 20.56
CA PHE A 150 -27.25 -18.99 20.73
C PHE A 150 -27.59 -18.31 19.38
N GLN A 151 -26.99 -18.79 18.27
CA GLN A 151 -27.19 -18.22 16.93
C GLN A 151 -27.23 -19.33 15.87
N ARG A 152 -28.26 -20.18 15.93
CA ARG A 152 -28.39 -21.40 15.10
C ARG A 152 -28.43 -21.14 13.60
N ASP A 153 -28.79 -19.95 13.19
CA ASP A 153 -28.93 -19.54 11.79
C ASP A 153 -27.68 -18.81 11.22
N ILE A 154 -26.58 -18.76 11.97
CA ILE A 154 -25.33 -18.07 11.55
C ILE A 154 -24.90 -18.46 10.14
N ASN A 155 -24.99 -19.74 9.78
CA ASN A 155 -24.59 -20.26 8.47
C ASN A 155 -25.60 -19.97 7.34
N LYS A 156 -26.77 -19.38 7.64
CA LYS A 156 -27.74 -18.93 6.64
C LYS A 156 -27.57 -17.46 6.27
N GLY A 157 -26.70 -16.73 6.95
CA GLY A 157 -26.40 -15.31 6.80
C GLY A 157 -26.48 -14.57 8.12
N HIS A 158 -25.51 -13.73 8.38
CA HIS A 158 -25.43 -12.86 9.57
C HIS A 158 -24.93 -11.48 9.14
N THR A 159 -25.60 -10.44 9.62
CA THR A 159 -25.13 -9.06 9.46
C THR A 159 -24.42 -8.65 10.73
N TYR A 160 -23.11 -8.50 10.67
CA TYR A 160 -22.29 -8.06 11.80
C TYR A 160 -22.55 -6.60 12.15
N ASN A 161 -22.72 -6.34 13.45
CA ASN A 161 -22.74 -4.99 14.00
C ASN A 161 -21.38 -4.70 14.64
N PRO A 162 -20.58 -3.76 14.08
CA PRO A 162 -19.24 -3.47 14.59
C PRO A 162 -19.19 -3.11 16.08
N GLN A 163 -20.22 -2.41 16.59
CA GLN A 163 -20.28 -1.98 17.99
C GLN A 163 -20.63 -3.12 18.96
N VAL A 164 -21.30 -4.17 18.48
CA VAL A 164 -21.78 -5.29 19.30
C VAL A 164 -20.91 -6.52 19.12
N ASP A 165 -20.70 -6.92 17.86
CA ASP A 165 -20.08 -8.22 17.55
C ASP A 165 -18.55 -8.17 17.50
N MET A 166 -17.97 -6.98 17.23
CA MET A 166 -16.56 -6.88 16.87
C MET A 166 -15.66 -6.23 17.95
N GLN A 167 -16.15 -6.08 19.18
CA GLN A 167 -15.35 -5.51 20.27
C GLN A 167 -14.46 -6.60 20.89
N PRO A 168 -13.10 -6.49 20.79
CA PRO A 168 -12.21 -7.56 21.20
C PRO A 168 -12.17 -7.74 22.72
N LEU A 169 -12.12 -9.01 23.14
CA LEU A 169 -11.85 -9.39 24.51
C LEU A 169 -10.37 -9.11 24.82
N TRP A 170 -10.12 -8.29 25.85
CA TRP A 170 -8.79 -7.95 26.32
C TRP A 170 -8.32 -8.83 27.48
N GLY A 171 -9.16 -9.04 28.49
CA GLY A 171 -8.84 -9.82 29.66
C GLY A 171 -9.91 -9.76 30.76
N PRO A 172 -9.67 -10.36 31.95
CA PRO A 172 -10.57 -10.22 33.08
C PRO A 172 -10.57 -8.78 33.64
N ALA A 173 -11.59 -8.46 34.42
CA ALA A 173 -11.65 -7.19 35.14
C ALA A 173 -10.38 -6.96 35.99
N GLY A 174 -9.89 -5.73 36.04
CA GLY A 174 -8.66 -5.39 36.75
C GLY A 174 -7.36 -5.74 36.01
N SER A 175 -7.42 -6.30 34.79
CA SER A 175 -6.21 -6.48 33.95
C SER A 175 -5.54 -5.12 33.65
N ARG A 176 -4.25 -5.15 33.36
CA ARG A 176 -3.50 -3.97 32.88
C ARG A 176 -4.20 -3.36 31.67
N THR A 177 -4.08 -2.05 31.56
CA THR A 177 -4.66 -1.29 30.43
C THR A 177 -3.79 -1.43 29.16
N LEU A 178 -4.31 -1.05 28.02
CA LEU A 178 -3.53 -0.98 26.78
C LEU A 178 -2.41 0.06 26.92
N THR A 179 -2.73 1.22 27.50
CA THR A 179 -1.75 2.30 27.76
C THR A 179 -0.58 1.81 28.62
N ASP A 180 -0.83 0.98 29.66
CA ASP A 180 0.23 0.39 30.47
C ASP A 180 1.18 -0.50 29.64
N LEU A 181 0.62 -1.30 28.70
CA LEU A 181 1.43 -2.16 27.85
C LEU A 181 2.22 -1.38 26.79
N VAL A 182 1.63 -0.33 26.25
CA VAL A 182 2.31 0.57 25.31
C VAL A 182 3.46 1.29 26.01
N ALA A 183 3.22 1.84 27.20
CA ALA A 183 4.25 2.51 28.00
C ALA A 183 5.42 1.57 28.32
N GLU A 184 5.12 0.33 28.76
CA GLU A 184 6.14 -0.70 29.01
C GLU A 184 6.94 -1.01 27.74
N SER A 185 6.30 -1.18 26.59
CA SER A 185 6.97 -1.51 25.33
C SER A 185 7.89 -0.39 24.83
N LEU A 186 7.56 0.85 25.15
CA LEU A 186 8.34 2.04 24.78
C LEU A 186 9.35 2.47 25.85
N GLY A 187 9.31 1.86 27.04
CA GLY A 187 10.17 2.21 28.18
C GLY A 187 9.91 3.61 28.71
N VAL A 188 8.65 4.03 28.76
CA VAL A 188 8.20 5.36 29.23
C VAL A 188 7.13 5.23 30.32
N GLU A 189 6.85 6.32 31.03
CA GLU A 189 5.68 6.36 31.93
C GLU A 189 4.38 6.50 31.13
N ALA A 190 3.30 5.88 31.58
CA ALA A 190 2.00 5.98 30.90
C ALA A 190 1.51 7.43 30.76
N ALA A 191 1.86 8.31 31.73
CA ALA A 191 1.52 9.73 31.70
C ALA A 191 2.28 10.53 30.62
N ASP A 192 3.36 9.99 30.05
CA ASP A 192 4.12 10.62 28.97
C ASP A 192 3.56 10.28 27.59
N ILE A 193 2.63 9.33 27.48
CA ILE A 193 1.90 9.05 26.24
C ILE A 193 0.79 10.09 26.09
N LEU A 194 0.96 11.00 25.14
CA LEU A 194 0.02 12.10 24.89
C LEU A 194 -1.16 11.70 24.01
N ASP A 195 -0.89 10.84 23.00
CA ASP A 195 -1.88 10.35 22.04
C ASP A 195 -1.35 9.11 21.32
N SER A 196 -2.20 8.42 20.56
CA SER A 196 -1.77 7.26 19.78
C SER A 196 -2.67 6.99 18.58
N ASP A 197 -2.06 6.47 17.51
CA ASP A 197 -2.75 5.89 16.35
C ASP A 197 -2.53 4.37 16.38
N LEU A 198 -3.41 3.64 17.04
CA LEU A 198 -3.30 2.20 17.24
C LEU A 198 -4.41 1.44 16.51
N GLN A 199 -4.10 0.23 16.05
CA GLN A 199 -5.03 -0.67 15.39
C GLN A 199 -4.77 -2.12 15.76
N LEU A 200 -5.78 -2.98 15.53
CA LEU A 200 -5.62 -4.42 15.66
C LEU A 200 -4.76 -4.96 14.51
N VAL A 201 -3.92 -5.92 14.85
CA VAL A 201 -3.05 -6.62 13.90
C VAL A 201 -3.29 -8.11 14.03
N THR A 202 -3.57 -8.79 12.90
CA THR A 202 -3.58 -10.25 12.89
C THR A 202 -2.16 -10.80 12.94
N ARG A 203 -1.96 -11.86 13.74
CA ARG A 203 -0.65 -12.45 14.01
C ARG A 203 -0.25 -13.56 13.03
N GLN A 204 -1.05 -13.81 12.02
CA GLN A 204 -0.69 -14.83 11.03
C GLN A 204 0.54 -14.39 10.23
N ALA A 205 1.57 -15.23 10.23
CA ALA A 205 2.74 -15.03 9.38
C ALA A 205 2.40 -15.35 7.91
N PRO A 206 3.05 -14.69 6.94
CA PRO A 206 3.00 -15.10 5.54
C PRO A 206 3.39 -16.58 5.41
N THR A 207 2.60 -17.36 4.67
CA THR A 207 2.75 -18.81 4.57
C THR A 207 2.52 -19.26 3.13
N GLN A 208 3.47 -19.98 2.56
CA GLN A 208 3.27 -20.62 1.25
C GLN A 208 2.27 -21.76 1.37
N ILE A 209 1.42 -21.90 0.37
CA ILE A 209 0.41 -22.95 0.21
C ILE A 209 0.39 -23.47 -1.23
N GLY A 210 -0.25 -24.60 -1.43
CA GLY A 210 -0.27 -25.33 -2.71
C GLY A 210 0.72 -26.49 -2.69
N PRO A 211 0.55 -27.49 -3.59
CA PRO A 211 1.40 -28.66 -3.62
C PRO A 211 2.89 -28.36 -3.80
N ASP A 212 3.21 -27.32 -4.59
CA ASP A 212 4.58 -26.89 -4.90
C ASP A 212 4.89 -25.47 -4.43
N GLY A 213 4.03 -24.89 -3.54
CA GLY A 213 4.22 -23.54 -2.98
C GLY A 213 3.90 -22.39 -3.94
N GLU A 214 2.99 -22.60 -4.89
CA GLU A 214 2.65 -21.65 -5.95
C GLU A 214 1.97 -20.39 -5.44
N PHE A 215 1.29 -20.49 -4.32
CA PHE A 215 0.54 -19.42 -3.69
C PHE A 215 1.10 -19.10 -2.32
N PHE A 216 0.73 -17.95 -1.80
CA PHE A 216 0.97 -17.61 -0.40
C PHE A 216 -0.26 -16.95 0.21
N MET A 217 -0.38 -17.10 1.52
CA MET A 217 -1.38 -16.41 2.34
C MET A 217 -0.65 -15.44 3.27
N ALA A 218 -1.15 -14.22 3.35
CA ALA A 218 -0.65 -13.22 4.29
C ALA A 218 -1.75 -12.20 4.65
N PRO A 219 -1.63 -11.53 5.79
CA PRO A 219 -2.39 -10.31 6.04
C PRO A 219 -1.88 -9.17 5.16
N ARG A 220 -2.77 -8.24 4.79
CA ARG A 220 -2.40 -6.97 4.14
C ARG A 220 -1.69 -7.14 2.80
N ILE A 221 -2.03 -8.19 2.04
CA ILE A 221 -1.54 -8.34 0.66
C ILE A 221 -1.96 -7.12 -0.14
N ASP A 222 -3.19 -6.70 0.01
CA ASP A 222 -3.69 -5.40 -0.43
C ASP A 222 -3.28 -4.30 0.57
N ASP A 223 -2.35 -3.40 0.23
CA ASP A 223 -1.60 -3.33 -1.04
C ASP A 223 -0.08 -3.49 -0.81
N LEU A 224 0.30 -4.10 0.34
CA LEU A 224 1.72 -4.27 0.68
C LEU A 224 2.47 -5.19 -0.30
N GLU A 225 1.77 -6.05 -1.04
CA GLU A 225 2.39 -6.81 -2.14
C GLU A 225 2.82 -5.88 -3.27
N CYS A 226 1.95 -4.96 -3.70
CA CYS A 226 2.33 -3.96 -4.71
C CYS A 226 3.36 -2.97 -4.14
N ALA A 227 3.24 -2.55 -2.88
CA ALA A 227 4.22 -1.67 -2.24
C ALA A 227 5.63 -2.29 -2.25
N ALA A 228 5.77 -3.54 -1.81
CA ALA A 228 7.05 -4.26 -1.77
C ALA A 228 7.61 -4.51 -3.19
N THR A 229 6.79 -5.07 -4.08
CA THR A 229 7.25 -5.45 -5.43
C THR A 229 7.62 -4.24 -6.29
N THR A 230 6.89 -3.13 -6.14
CA THR A 230 7.22 -1.88 -6.83
C THR A 230 8.46 -1.20 -6.25
N LEU A 231 8.67 -1.25 -4.93
CA LEU A 231 9.90 -0.77 -4.30
C LEU A 231 11.12 -1.59 -4.75
N LEU A 232 11.01 -2.92 -4.77
CA LEU A 232 12.07 -3.79 -5.28
C LEU A 232 12.41 -3.49 -6.73
N GLY A 233 11.41 -3.33 -7.61
CA GLY A 233 11.60 -2.95 -9.00
C GLY A 233 12.22 -1.56 -9.17
N PHE A 234 11.87 -0.60 -8.30
CA PHE A 234 12.48 0.73 -8.24
C PHE A 234 13.95 0.66 -7.83
N LEU A 235 14.27 -0.08 -6.78
CA LEU A 235 15.64 -0.22 -6.29
C LEU A 235 16.55 -0.92 -7.32
N ASP A 236 16.05 -1.96 -7.98
CA ASP A 236 16.76 -2.70 -9.03
C ASP A 236 17.09 -1.81 -10.25
N ALA A 237 16.18 -0.92 -10.65
CA ALA A 237 16.34 -0.10 -11.85
C ALA A 237 16.89 1.30 -11.60
N SER A 238 16.71 1.87 -10.42
CA SER A 238 17.00 3.29 -10.16
C SER A 238 18.47 3.69 -10.25
N GLY A 239 19.39 2.73 -10.21
CA GLY A 239 20.83 2.98 -10.36
C GLY A 239 21.31 3.15 -11.81
N GLU A 240 20.52 2.75 -12.81
CA GLU A 240 20.90 2.70 -14.22
C GLU A 240 20.48 3.97 -15.01
N THR A 241 20.30 5.09 -14.33
CA THR A 241 19.69 6.30 -14.91
C THR A 241 20.67 7.16 -15.70
N ASP A 242 21.02 6.73 -16.90
CA ASP A 242 21.52 7.65 -17.96
C ASP A 242 20.36 8.35 -18.70
N SER A 243 19.14 8.04 -18.30
CA SER A 243 17.90 8.60 -18.83
C SER A 243 17.67 10.03 -18.35
N ALA A 244 17.16 10.89 -19.22
CA ALA A 244 16.64 12.20 -18.81
C ALA A 244 15.33 12.11 -18.01
N CYS A 245 14.79 10.92 -17.77
CA CYS A 245 13.59 10.70 -16.96
C CYS A 245 13.98 10.32 -15.53
N ALA A 246 13.47 11.08 -14.56
CA ALA A 246 13.68 10.80 -13.14
C ALA A 246 12.76 9.67 -12.66
N PRO A 247 13.30 8.58 -12.10
CA PRO A 247 12.49 7.55 -11.46
C PRO A 247 11.99 8.04 -10.11
N VAL A 248 10.69 7.81 -9.83
CA VAL A 248 10.01 8.17 -8.59
C VAL A 248 9.18 6.99 -8.13
N TRP A 249 9.32 6.60 -6.88
CA TRP A 249 8.46 5.64 -6.20
C TRP A 249 7.68 6.35 -5.10
N ALA A 250 6.40 6.04 -4.97
CA ALA A 250 5.55 6.61 -3.93
C ALA A 250 4.70 5.53 -3.26
N MET A 251 4.45 5.69 -1.97
CA MET A 251 3.53 4.87 -1.18
C MET A 251 2.68 5.79 -0.33
N PHE A 252 1.35 5.77 -0.53
CA PHE A 252 0.40 6.66 0.14
C PHE A 252 -0.35 5.93 1.25
N ASP A 253 -0.83 6.68 2.24
CA ASP A 253 -1.72 6.21 3.28
C ASP A 253 -3.18 6.59 2.98
N ASN A 254 -4.12 5.96 3.67
CA ASN A 254 -5.56 6.24 3.63
C ASN A 254 -6.25 5.97 2.27
N GLU A 255 -5.73 5.06 1.45
CA GLU A 255 -6.42 4.61 0.25
C GLU A 255 -7.77 4.01 0.60
N GLU A 256 -7.82 3.12 1.57
CA GLU A 256 -8.96 2.32 2.03
C GLU A 256 -10.13 3.14 2.59
N VAL A 257 -9.90 4.43 2.82
CA VAL A 257 -10.89 5.41 3.28
C VAL A 257 -11.03 6.60 2.32
N GLY A 258 -10.58 6.44 1.06
CA GLY A 258 -10.82 7.36 -0.05
C GLY A 258 -9.72 8.38 -0.30
N SER A 259 -8.50 8.19 0.18
CA SER A 259 -7.29 9.00 -0.12
C SER A 259 -7.38 10.52 0.15
N SER A 260 -8.48 11.02 0.70
CA SER A 260 -8.76 12.46 0.87
C SER A 260 -8.15 13.06 2.14
N SER A 261 -6.99 12.56 2.56
CA SER A 261 -6.25 13.04 3.71
C SER A 261 -4.97 13.77 3.27
N ARG A 262 -4.26 14.39 4.23
CA ARG A 262 -2.95 15.01 3.97
C ARG A 262 -1.91 14.01 3.44
N MET A 263 -2.05 12.73 3.77
CA MET A 263 -1.14 11.62 3.43
C MET A 263 -1.60 10.83 2.21
N GLY A 264 -2.86 10.96 1.82
CA GLY A 264 -3.46 10.18 0.74
C GLY A 264 -3.08 10.67 -0.66
N ALA A 265 -3.36 9.84 -1.66
CA ALA A 265 -3.07 10.11 -3.06
C ALA A 265 -3.81 11.34 -3.63
N ALA A 266 -4.94 11.74 -3.03
CA ALA A 266 -5.65 12.97 -3.42
C ALA A 266 -4.98 14.25 -2.91
N SER A 267 -3.97 14.16 -2.03
CA SER A 267 -3.22 15.31 -1.53
C SER A 267 -2.26 15.88 -2.60
N SER A 268 -1.70 17.04 -2.31
CA SER A 268 -0.63 17.63 -3.14
C SER A 268 0.74 17.00 -2.92
N TYR A 269 0.88 16.00 -2.04
CA TYR A 269 2.19 15.51 -1.57
C TYR A 269 3.15 15.16 -2.71
N LEU A 270 2.75 14.28 -3.62
CA LEU A 270 3.60 13.92 -4.75
C LEU A 270 3.91 15.15 -5.61
N ARG A 271 2.90 15.98 -5.90
CA ARG A 271 3.09 17.19 -6.68
C ARG A 271 4.07 18.16 -6.03
N ASP A 272 3.94 18.41 -4.73
CA ASP A 272 4.84 19.28 -3.95
C ASP A 272 6.28 18.75 -4.03
N VAL A 273 6.48 17.44 -3.90
CA VAL A 273 7.82 16.82 -4.03
C VAL A 273 8.40 17.04 -5.43
N LEU A 274 7.62 16.76 -6.50
CA LEU A 274 8.10 16.96 -7.88
C LEU A 274 8.45 18.42 -8.17
N ASP A 275 7.63 19.36 -7.72
CA ASP A 275 7.88 20.80 -7.91
C ASP A 275 9.15 21.25 -7.15
N ARG A 276 9.35 20.78 -5.90
CA ARG A 276 10.58 21.05 -5.12
C ARG A 276 11.83 20.45 -5.75
N ILE A 277 11.75 19.26 -6.34
CA ILE A 277 12.88 18.68 -7.08
C ILE A 277 13.23 19.57 -8.28
N LEU A 278 12.24 20.06 -9.02
CA LEU A 278 12.47 20.97 -10.15
C LEU A 278 13.07 22.30 -9.70
N GLU A 279 12.65 22.83 -8.55
CA GLU A 279 13.24 24.08 -8.01
C GLU A 279 14.70 23.90 -7.58
N ALA A 280 15.07 22.71 -7.10
CA ALA A 280 16.42 22.40 -6.64
C ALA A 280 17.42 22.09 -7.76
N VAL A 281 16.95 21.89 -9.01
CA VAL A 281 17.80 21.64 -10.19
C VAL A 281 17.62 22.74 -11.25
N PRO A 282 18.66 23.04 -12.07
CA PRO A 282 18.53 24.06 -13.11
C PRO A 282 17.43 23.72 -14.12
N HIS A 283 16.39 24.55 -14.20
CA HIS A 283 15.26 24.37 -15.12
C HIS A 283 14.60 25.71 -15.49
N SER A 284 13.68 25.68 -16.47
CA SER A 284 12.78 26.78 -16.77
C SER A 284 11.32 26.33 -16.66
N ALA A 285 10.38 27.25 -16.48
CA ALA A 285 8.95 26.89 -16.42
C ALA A 285 8.49 26.08 -17.65
N GLN A 286 8.98 26.42 -18.84
CA GLN A 286 8.68 25.65 -20.05
C GLN A 286 9.28 24.23 -20.00
N ALA A 287 10.48 24.06 -19.45
CA ALA A 287 11.08 22.75 -19.27
C ALA A 287 10.27 21.88 -18.30
N SER A 288 9.73 22.47 -17.22
CA SER A 288 8.84 21.77 -16.29
C SER A 288 7.57 21.25 -16.97
N HIS A 289 6.90 22.08 -17.78
CA HIS A 289 5.71 21.64 -18.54
C HIS A 289 6.04 20.54 -19.55
N ARG A 290 7.20 20.62 -20.20
CA ARG A 290 7.67 19.55 -21.12
C ARG A 290 7.97 18.26 -20.36
N ALA A 291 8.60 18.33 -19.19
CA ALA A 291 8.86 17.18 -18.36
C ALA A 291 7.54 16.48 -17.96
N MET A 292 6.54 17.26 -17.53
CA MET A 292 5.20 16.71 -17.23
C MET A 292 4.56 16.00 -18.44
N ALA A 293 4.65 16.61 -19.65
CA ALA A 293 4.10 16.00 -20.85
C ALA A 293 4.82 14.71 -21.29
N ASN A 294 6.07 14.53 -20.90
CA ASN A 294 6.86 13.31 -21.13
C ASN A 294 6.79 12.31 -19.97
N SER A 295 5.98 12.57 -18.96
CA SER A 295 5.87 11.72 -17.78
C SER A 295 4.87 10.60 -17.99
N PHE A 296 5.02 9.54 -17.17
CA PHE A 296 4.09 8.43 -17.13
C PHE A 296 4.06 7.86 -15.71
N MET A 297 2.88 7.46 -15.25
CA MET A 297 2.70 6.85 -13.93
C MET A 297 2.05 5.47 -14.04
N LEU A 298 2.52 4.54 -13.23
CA LEU A 298 1.84 3.29 -12.90
C LEU A 298 1.21 3.46 -11.51
N SER A 299 -0.09 3.25 -11.43
CA SER A 299 -0.85 3.13 -10.18
C SER A 299 -0.97 1.64 -9.88
N ALA A 300 -0.24 1.19 -8.88
CA ALA A 300 -0.16 -0.22 -8.49
C ALA A 300 -1.02 -0.45 -7.25
N ASP A 301 -1.98 -1.36 -7.39
CA ASP A 301 -2.96 -1.71 -6.38
C ASP A 301 -3.52 -3.09 -6.74
N ASN A 302 -3.63 -4.01 -5.79
CA ASN A 302 -3.99 -5.40 -6.05
C ASN A 302 -5.31 -5.56 -6.81
N ALA A 303 -5.48 -6.66 -7.51
CA ALA A 303 -6.62 -6.92 -8.39
C ALA A 303 -7.37 -8.20 -7.99
N HIS A 304 -8.67 -8.22 -8.19
CA HIS A 304 -9.48 -9.42 -7.95
C HIS A 304 -9.17 -10.52 -8.96
N ALA A 305 -8.75 -11.69 -8.49
CA ALA A 305 -8.74 -12.90 -9.30
C ALA A 305 -10.15 -13.48 -9.46
N THR A 306 -10.40 -14.19 -10.54
CA THR A 306 -11.64 -14.93 -10.76
C THR A 306 -11.77 -16.05 -9.74
N HIS A 307 -12.71 -15.89 -8.79
CA HIS A 307 -12.86 -16.80 -7.66
C HIS A 307 -13.33 -18.19 -8.12
N PRO A 308 -12.66 -19.29 -7.77
CA PRO A 308 -12.96 -20.62 -8.30
C PRO A 308 -14.36 -21.11 -7.95
N ASN A 309 -14.91 -20.72 -6.79
CA ASN A 309 -16.26 -21.10 -6.35
C ASN A 309 -17.34 -20.12 -6.84
N PHE A 310 -16.97 -18.93 -7.32
CA PHE A 310 -17.89 -17.87 -7.77
C PHE A 310 -17.44 -17.24 -9.09
N PRO A 311 -17.13 -18.05 -10.13
CA PRO A 311 -16.61 -17.52 -11.40
C PRO A 311 -17.57 -16.56 -12.09
N GLN A 312 -18.87 -16.67 -11.82
CA GLN A 312 -19.91 -15.79 -12.34
C GLN A 312 -19.84 -14.35 -11.82
N LYS A 313 -19.00 -14.06 -10.82
CA LYS A 313 -18.77 -12.70 -10.31
C LYS A 313 -17.73 -11.92 -11.11
N SER A 314 -16.96 -12.59 -11.95
CA SER A 314 -15.99 -11.97 -12.85
C SER A 314 -16.57 -11.82 -14.26
N ASP A 315 -15.97 -10.90 -15.04
CA ASP A 315 -16.28 -10.78 -16.47
C ASP A 315 -15.86 -12.07 -17.19
N PRO A 316 -16.75 -12.74 -17.94
CA PRO A 316 -16.45 -14.01 -18.59
C PRO A 316 -15.41 -13.87 -19.73
N CYS A 317 -15.23 -12.66 -20.27
CA CYS A 317 -14.30 -12.40 -21.37
C CYS A 317 -12.90 -11.99 -20.89
N ALA A 318 -12.75 -11.62 -19.60
CA ALA A 318 -11.50 -11.18 -19.01
C ALA A 318 -11.23 -11.86 -17.65
N PRO A 319 -11.17 -13.20 -17.59
CA PRO A 319 -10.90 -13.91 -16.34
C PRO A 319 -9.45 -13.70 -15.91
N VAL A 320 -9.26 -13.14 -14.71
CA VAL A 320 -7.93 -12.99 -14.09
C VAL A 320 -7.62 -14.22 -13.24
N ARG A 321 -6.39 -14.70 -13.30
CA ARG A 321 -5.94 -15.91 -12.59
C ARG A 321 -4.69 -15.63 -11.77
N LEU A 322 -4.57 -16.27 -10.63
CA LEU A 322 -3.32 -16.33 -9.89
C LEU A 322 -2.23 -17.00 -10.73
N GLY A 323 -1.04 -16.46 -10.76
CA GLY A 323 0.08 -16.94 -11.57
C GLY A 323 0.00 -16.56 -13.04
N GLY A 324 -0.94 -15.71 -13.44
CA GLY A 324 -1.11 -15.27 -14.82
C GLY A 324 -0.34 -14.00 -15.20
N GLY A 325 0.45 -13.44 -14.28
CA GLY A 325 1.22 -12.21 -14.48
C GLY A 325 0.49 -10.95 -14.06
N VAL A 326 1.07 -9.81 -14.38
CA VAL A 326 0.57 -8.49 -13.96
C VAL A 326 -0.81 -8.22 -14.55
N VAL A 327 -1.70 -7.70 -13.74
CA VAL A 327 -3.07 -7.34 -14.13
C VAL A 327 -3.12 -5.89 -14.55
N LEU A 328 -3.54 -5.60 -15.77
CA LEU A 328 -3.81 -4.27 -16.30
C LEU A 328 -5.32 -3.99 -16.19
N LYS A 329 -5.70 -2.99 -15.39
CA LYS A 329 -7.10 -2.72 -15.03
C LYS A 329 -7.71 -1.66 -15.93
N TYR A 330 -8.93 -1.90 -16.45
CA TYR A 330 -9.72 -0.94 -17.23
C TYR A 330 -11.09 -0.71 -16.61
N ASN A 331 -11.57 0.51 -16.68
CA ASN A 331 -12.93 0.86 -16.24
C ASN A 331 -13.51 1.98 -17.10
N ALA A 332 -14.72 1.76 -17.67
CA ALA A 332 -15.38 2.73 -18.54
C ALA A 332 -15.73 4.05 -17.82
N SER A 333 -15.92 4.01 -16.50
CA SER A 333 -16.20 5.20 -15.68
C SER A 333 -14.94 5.88 -15.16
N GLN A 334 -13.75 5.49 -15.67
CA GLN A 334 -12.44 6.05 -15.29
C GLN A 334 -12.14 5.91 -13.80
N LYS A 335 -12.68 4.90 -13.12
CA LYS A 335 -12.26 4.54 -11.76
C LYS A 335 -10.85 3.96 -11.75
N TYR A 336 -10.42 3.40 -12.88
CA TYR A 336 -9.04 3.11 -13.25
C TYR A 336 -8.66 4.04 -14.40
N THR A 337 -7.48 4.61 -14.36
CA THR A 337 -7.00 5.63 -15.31
C THR A 337 -6.58 5.06 -16.65
N THR A 338 -6.42 3.74 -16.75
CA THR A 338 -5.95 3.08 -17.97
C THR A 338 -6.87 3.35 -19.15
N ASN A 339 -6.29 3.81 -20.24
CA ASN A 339 -6.93 3.93 -21.55
C ASN A 339 -6.14 3.16 -22.62
N ALA A 340 -6.56 3.24 -23.88
CA ALA A 340 -5.91 2.51 -24.96
C ALA A 340 -4.42 2.89 -25.13
N VAL A 341 -4.07 4.16 -24.92
CA VAL A 341 -2.69 4.64 -25.06
C VAL A 341 -1.83 4.12 -23.93
N SER A 342 -2.22 4.38 -22.67
CA SER A 342 -1.44 3.95 -21.51
C SER A 342 -1.35 2.43 -21.40
N GLY A 343 -2.43 1.72 -21.71
CA GLY A 343 -2.42 0.26 -21.74
C GLY A 343 -1.53 -0.33 -22.84
N ALA A 344 -1.48 0.29 -24.02
CA ALA A 344 -0.58 -0.13 -25.11
C ALA A 344 0.89 0.08 -24.72
N ILE A 345 1.22 1.21 -24.09
CA ILE A 345 2.57 1.50 -23.59
C ILE A 345 3.00 0.44 -22.57
N PHE A 346 2.17 0.20 -21.54
CA PHE A 346 2.51 -0.78 -20.51
C PHE A 346 2.68 -2.20 -21.07
N ARG A 347 1.78 -2.64 -21.95
CA ARG A 347 1.90 -3.96 -22.61
C ARG A 347 3.18 -4.07 -23.45
N ALA A 348 3.55 -3.01 -24.17
CA ALA A 348 4.78 -3.01 -24.97
C ALA A 348 6.04 -3.11 -24.07
N ILE A 349 6.04 -2.47 -22.91
CA ILE A 349 7.11 -2.58 -21.91
C ILE A 349 7.19 -4.02 -21.38
N CYS A 350 6.07 -4.58 -20.93
CA CYS A 350 6.02 -5.97 -20.45
C CYS A 350 6.44 -6.98 -21.53
N GLN A 351 6.03 -6.78 -22.78
CA GLN A 351 6.44 -7.64 -23.88
C GLN A 351 7.96 -7.62 -24.09
N LYS A 352 8.60 -6.46 -24.03
CA LYS A 352 10.07 -6.33 -24.10
C LYS A 352 10.78 -7.05 -22.94
N ALA A 353 10.17 -7.08 -21.77
CA ALA A 353 10.71 -7.70 -20.58
C ALA A 353 10.33 -9.17 -20.39
N ASP A 354 9.59 -9.75 -21.32
CA ASP A 354 9.04 -11.11 -21.21
C ASP A 354 8.20 -11.31 -19.93
N VAL A 355 7.36 -10.33 -19.64
CA VAL A 355 6.43 -10.35 -18.48
C VAL A 355 5.01 -10.58 -18.97
N PRO A 356 4.32 -11.62 -18.47
CA PRO A 356 2.92 -11.87 -18.83
C PRO A 356 1.99 -10.79 -18.25
N VAL A 357 0.97 -10.41 -19.04
CA VAL A 357 -0.03 -9.39 -18.66
C VAL A 357 -1.42 -9.95 -18.86
N GLN A 358 -2.24 -9.83 -17.82
CA GLN A 358 -3.67 -10.12 -17.87
C GLN A 358 -4.46 -8.81 -17.96
N VAL A 359 -5.72 -8.89 -18.34
CA VAL A 359 -6.64 -7.75 -18.37
C VAL A 359 -7.75 -7.95 -17.36
N PHE A 360 -8.03 -6.94 -16.56
CA PHE A 360 -9.18 -6.89 -15.68
C PHE A 360 -10.18 -5.85 -16.17
N THR A 361 -11.43 -6.27 -16.24
CA THR A 361 -12.60 -5.40 -16.35
C THR A 361 -13.66 -5.89 -15.37
N ASN A 362 -14.40 -4.96 -14.80
CA ASN A 362 -15.56 -5.35 -13.99
C ASN A 362 -16.63 -6.00 -14.85
N ARG A 363 -17.33 -6.97 -14.32
CA ARG A 363 -18.60 -7.43 -14.90
C ARG A 363 -19.55 -6.23 -15.03
N ALA A 364 -20.26 -6.11 -16.16
CA ALA A 364 -21.01 -4.89 -16.50
C ALA A 364 -22.12 -4.50 -15.50
N ASP A 365 -22.60 -5.46 -14.71
CA ASP A 365 -23.62 -5.31 -13.67
C ASP A 365 -23.04 -5.24 -12.24
N GLU A 366 -21.71 -5.27 -12.07
CA GLU A 366 -21.05 -5.13 -10.78
C GLU A 366 -20.34 -3.77 -10.69
N ALA A 367 -20.53 -3.09 -9.57
CA ALA A 367 -19.83 -1.84 -9.31
C ALA A 367 -18.36 -2.10 -8.99
N GLY A 368 -17.46 -1.49 -9.72
CA GLY A 368 -16.01 -1.55 -9.41
C GLY A 368 -15.61 -0.62 -8.27
N GLY A 369 -14.52 -0.95 -7.59
CA GLY A 369 -13.77 -0.05 -6.71
C GLY A 369 -13.09 1.07 -7.52
N SER A 370 -12.44 2.00 -6.82
CA SER A 370 -11.53 3.00 -7.37
C SER A 370 -10.13 2.71 -6.85
N THR A 371 -9.12 3.28 -7.47
CA THR A 371 -7.71 3.18 -7.05
C THR A 371 -7.12 4.57 -6.83
N LEU A 372 -5.92 4.61 -6.26
CA LEU A 372 -5.18 5.84 -6.02
C LEU A 372 -4.89 6.64 -7.31
N GLY A 373 -4.74 5.99 -8.47
CA GLY A 373 -4.42 6.64 -9.74
C GLY A 373 -5.48 7.64 -10.19
N ASN A 374 -6.76 7.27 -10.10
CA ASN A 374 -7.86 8.19 -10.42
C ASN A 374 -7.79 9.46 -9.56
N LEU A 375 -7.56 9.32 -8.27
CA LEU A 375 -7.49 10.46 -7.35
C LEU A 375 -6.21 11.30 -7.58
N GLN A 376 -5.07 10.65 -7.80
CA GLN A 376 -3.81 11.32 -8.11
C GLN A 376 -3.88 12.13 -9.43
N SER A 377 -4.70 11.70 -10.39
CA SER A 377 -4.87 12.43 -11.66
C SER A 377 -5.41 13.85 -11.50
N HIS A 378 -6.05 14.18 -10.38
CA HIS A 378 -6.54 15.53 -10.10
C HIS A 378 -5.41 16.51 -9.76
N THR A 379 -4.35 16.04 -9.11
CA THR A 379 -3.19 16.87 -8.73
C THR A 379 -2.02 16.71 -9.70
N LEU A 380 -1.94 15.58 -10.38
CA LEU A 380 -0.88 15.24 -11.34
C LEU A 380 -1.50 14.67 -12.65
N PRO A 381 -2.02 15.52 -13.55
CA PRO A 381 -2.70 15.09 -14.77
C PRO A 381 -1.70 14.65 -15.86
N ILE A 382 -1.09 13.49 -15.70
CA ILE A 382 -0.18 12.85 -16.66
C ILE A 382 -0.78 11.51 -17.13
N PRO A 383 -0.31 10.91 -18.25
CA PRO A 383 -0.72 9.57 -18.65
C PRO A 383 -0.45 8.55 -17.55
N MET A 384 -1.46 7.72 -17.24
CA MET A 384 -1.38 6.70 -16.19
C MET A 384 -1.96 5.37 -16.65
N ALA A 385 -1.45 4.28 -16.07
CA ALA A 385 -2.03 2.94 -16.18
C ALA A 385 -2.18 2.33 -14.79
N ASP A 386 -3.35 1.75 -14.50
CA ASP A 386 -3.63 1.01 -13.28
C ASP A 386 -3.26 -0.46 -13.47
N ILE A 387 -2.38 -0.93 -12.62
CA ILE A 387 -1.87 -2.30 -12.61
C ILE A 387 -2.04 -2.93 -11.23
N GLY A 388 -1.83 -4.24 -11.11
CA GLY A 388 -1.86 -4.91 -9.81
C GLY A 388 -1.46 -6.37 -9.88
N CYS A 389 -1.24 -6.98 -8.71
CA CYS A 389 -1.14 -8.42 -8.55
C CYS A 389 -2.54 -9.03 -8.33
N ALA A 390 -2.76 -10.22 -8.86
CA ALA A 390 -4.03 -10.92 -8.68
C ALA A 390 -4.12 -11.53 -7.28
N GLN A 391 -5.27 -11.40 -6.60
CA GLN A 391 -5.47 -12.01 -5.28
C GLN A 391 -6.89 -12.53 -5.07
N PHE A 392 -7.03 -13.42 -4.08
CA PHE A 392 -8.31 -13.82 -3.49
C PHE A 392 -8.49 -13.23 -2.10
N ALA A 393 -9.74 -13.13 -1.70
CA ALA A 393 -10.13 -12.69 -0.36
C ALA A 393 -9.62 -11.30 0.01
N MET A 394 -9.53 -10.38 -0.98
CA MET A 394 -9.22 -8.97 -0.74
C MET A 394 -10.04 -8.42 0.42
N HIS A 395 -9.40 -7.69 1.34
CA HIS A 395 -9.98 -7.14 2.57
C HIS A 395 -10.37 -8.19 3.63
N SER A 396 -9.93 -9.43 3.49
CA SER A 396 -9.94 -10.42 4.57
C SER A 396 -8.81 -10.11 5.57
N ALA A 397 -8.94 -10.59 6.81
CA ALA A 397 -7.83 -10.53 7.76
C ALA A 397 -6.58 -11.32 7.31
N VAL A 398 -6.76 -12.24 6.35
CA VAL A 398 -5.70 -12.96 5.63
C VAL A 398 -6.16 -13.21 4.21
N GLU A 399 -5.33 -12.86 3.27
CA GLU A 399 -5.58 -12.87 1.83
C GLU A 399 -4.71 -13.90 1.14
N THR A 400 -4.89 -14.13 -0.16
CA THR A 400 -4.14 -15.14 -0.91
C THR A 400 -3.70 -14.59 -2.26
N ALA A 401 -2.41 -14.71 -2.58
CA ALA A 401 -1.83 -14.28 -3.85
C ALA A 401 -0.87 -15.32 -4.42
N SER A 402 -0.20 -15.00 -5.53
CA SER A 402 0.73 -15.89 -6.22
C SER A 402 2.16 -15.38 -6.18
N VAL A 403 3.10 -16.25 -5.86
CA VAL A 403 4.53 -15.95 -5.90
C VAL A 403 4.97 -15.50 -7.30
N ALA A 404 4.45 -16.13 -8.35
CA ALA A 404 4.81 -15.81 -9.74
C ALA A 404 4.32 -14.42 -10.17
N ASP A 405 3.16 -13.94 -9.64
CA ASP A 405 2.63 -12.61 -9.95
C ASP A 405 3.46 -11.51 -9.28
N ALA A 406 3.92 -11.73 -8.05
CA ALA A 406 4.84 -10.83 -7.36
C ALA A 406 6.18 -10.69 -8.10
N GLU A 407 6.73 -11.80 -8.61
CA GLU A 407 7.93 -11.77 -9.46
C GLU A 407 7.69 -11.02 -10.78
N ALA A 408 6.55 -11.25 -11.42
CA ALA A 408 6.16 -10.56 -12.64
C ALA A 408 6.02 -9.05 -12.43
N MET A 409 5.40 -8.61 -11.31
CA MET A 409 5.26 -7.21 -10.95
C MET A 409 6.64 -6.54 -10.77
N THR A 410 7.53 -7.14 -9.99
CA THR A 410 8.88 -6.61 -9.77
C THR A 410 9.63 -6.42 -11.10
N LYS A 411 9.57 -7.42 -12.01
CA LYS A 411 10.20 -7.34 -13.33
C LYS A 411 9.56 -6.28 -14.24
N ALA A 412 8.22 -6.16 -14.22
CA ALA A 412 7.50 -5.15 -15.00
C ALA A 412 7.86 -3.74 -14.57
N VAL A 413 7.94 -3.49 -13.27
CA VAL A 413 8.29 -2.19 -12.70
C VAL A 413 9.75 -1.84 -12.98
N ALA A 414 10.68 -2.78 -12.82
CA ALA A 414 12.08 -2.55 -13.19
C ALA A 414 12.22 -2.21 -14.69
N ALA A 415 11.51 -2.93 -15.57
CA ALA A 415 11.50 -2.63 -17.00
C ALA A 415 10.88 -1.26 -17.32
N PHE A 416 9.82 -0.86 -16.59
CA PHE A 416 9.22 0.45 -16.73
C PHE A 416 10.18 1.60 -16.40
N TYR A 417 10.98 1.47 -15.38
CA TYR A 417 11.99 2.48 -15.04
C TYR A 417 13.15 2.54 -16.02
N ARG A 418 13.52 1.41 -16.65
CA ARG A 418 14.62 1.31 -17.61
C ARG A 418 14.26 1.80 -19.01
N VAL A 419 12.96 1.73 -19.37
CA VAL A 419 12.52 2.08 -20.72
C VAL A 419 12.66 3.59 -20.99
N HIS A 420 13.24 3.93 -22.14
CA HIS A 420 13.24 5.29 -22.64
C HIS A 420 11.92 5.58 -23.41
N LEU A 421 10.91 6.02 -22.68
CA LEU A 421 9.61 6.42 -23.23
C LEU A 421 9.62 7.92 -23.57
N ARG A 422 9.34 8.28 -24.81
CA ARG A 422 9.26 9.66 -25.28
C ARG A 422 7.97 9.92 -26.04
N ALA A 423 7.26 10.98 -25.65
CA ALA A 423 6.12 11.48 -26.41
C ALA A 423 6.60 12.21 -27.66
N LEU A 424 6.10 11.82 -28.84
CA LEU A 424 6.34 12.49 -30.12
C LEU A 424 5.19 13.39 -30.54
N GLY A 425 4.01 13.20 -29.95
CA GLY A 425 2.78 13.92 -30.20
C GLY A 425 1.65 13.27 -29.40
N ASP A 426 0.44 13.81 -29.51
CA ASP A 426 -0.71 13.28 -28.83
C ASP A 426 -1.01 11.84 -29.28
N GLY A 427 -0.93 10.88 -28.35
CA GLY A 427 -1.12 9.48 -28.61
C GLY A 427 0.01 8.76 -29.36
N THR A 428 1.17 9.42 -29.60
CA THR A 428 2.32 8.83 -30.30
C THR A 428 3.57 8.82 -29.42
N TYR A 429 4.15 7.65 -29.22
CA TYR A 429 5.31 7.45 -28.33
C TYR A 429 6.38 6.57 -28.98
N THR A 430 7.65 6.80 -28.62
CA THR A 430 8.74 5.84 -28.83
C THR A 430 9.07 5.13 -27.52
N LEU A 431 9.46 3.87 -27.65
CA LEU A 431 9.89 2.98 -26.57
C LEU A 431 11.26 2.40 -26.97
N GLU A 432 12.32 2.95 -26.39
CA GLU A 432 13.72 2.55 -26.64
C GLU A 432 14.34 1.85 -25.44
#